data_c579bf17d5c16abb9b50a376cbc1cc2e
#
_entry.id   c579bf17d5c16abb9b50a376cbc1cc2e
#
_cell.length_a   1.000
_cell.length_b   1.000
_cell.length_c   1.000
_cell.angle_alpha   90.00
_cell.angle_beta   90.00
_cell.angle_gamma   90.00
#
_symmetry.space_group_name_H-M   'P 1'
#
loop_
_entity.id
_entity.type
_entity.pdbx_description
1 polymer ?
#
loop_
_entity_poly.entity_id
_entity_poly.type
_entity_poly.pdbx_seq_one_letter_code
_entity_poly.pdbx_strand_id
1 'polypeptide(L)'
;MNSLVIDCFNFTMGAYALANNTGNAEKNFLPILRTQLVSLMNQYKGYDKYAVWDTAGGTTFRKEKNSSYKANRDHSAFDFKAIRGSSSLYEELGFKNLSVPQCEADDAIFVLCKKLKERNHNNKVIIISRDRDMIQVVQQGYADGIWDNVKKGYIDIPYYSIVDFKSIVGDRSDGVSGVPRIGEKGAIKVLTGLITLNEEQKKIFESCKDIIDIRRNPNLPKIEEFIEEWFSSKN
;
A
#
# COMPACT_ATOMS: atom_id res chain seq x y z
N MET A 1 16.87 -2.46 -15.67
CA MET A 1 16.43 -3.35 -14.57
C MET A 1 15.02 -2.93 -14.23
N ASN A 2 14.10 -3.87 -14.08
CA ASN A 2 12.71 -3.56 -13.75
C ASN A 2 12.38 -4.18 -12.38
N SER A 3 11.43 -3.62 -11.64
CA SER A 3 11.13 -4.03 -10.28
C SER A 3 9.64 -4.30 -10.09
N LEU A 4 9.34 -5.41 -9.41
CA LEU A 4 8.00 -5.81 -8.98
C LEU A 4 7.95 -5.70 -7.46
N VAL A 5 7.07 -4.87 -6.93
CA VAL A 5 6.92 -4.63 -5.49
C VAL A 5 5.55 -5.12 -5.05
N ILE A 6 5.50 -6.10 -4.15
CA ILE A 6 4.25 -6.67 -3.65
C ILE A 6 3.93 -6.12 -2.27
N ASP A 7 2.73 -5.57 -2.11
CA ASP A 7 2.06 -5.35 -0.84
C ASP A 7 1.60 -6.72 -0.30
N CYS A 8 2.39 -7.30 0.60
CA CYS A 8 2.25 -8.70 0.96
C CYS A 8 0.98 -8.99 1.76
N PHE A 9 0.60 -8.11 2.70
CA PHE A 9 -0.65 -8.35 3.43
C PHE A 9 -1.86 -8.29 2.51
N ASN A 10 -1.96 -7.26 1.68
CA ASN A 10 -3.06 -7.10 0.74
C ASN A 10 -3.17 -8.30 -0.23
N PHE A 11 -2.03 -8.72 -0.78
CA PHE A 11 -1.97 -9.84 -1.72
C PHE A 11 -2.28 -11.19 -1.05
N THR A 12 -1.63 -11.46 0.08
CA THR A 12 -1.71 -12.75 0.78
C THR A 12 -3.08 -12.96 1.43
N MET A 13 -3.69 -11.90 2.00
CA MET A 13 -5.07 -11.94 2.49
C MET A 13 -6.06 -12.28 1.38
N GLY A 14 -5.84 -11.79 0.16
CA GLY A 14 -6.64 -12.19 -1.01
C GLY A 14 -6.55 -13.69 -1.31
N ALA A 15 -5.36 -14.27 -1.26
CA ALA A 15 -5.17 -15.71 -1.43
C ALA A 15 -5.80 -16.52 -0.29
N TYR A 16 -5.68 -16.04 0.96
CA TYR A 16 -6.29 -16.66 2.12
C TYR A 16 -7.82 -16.66 2.04
N ALA A 17 -8.42 -15.54 1.64
CA ALA A 17 -9.87 -15.45 1.42
C ALA A 17 -10.37 -16.44 0.36
N LEU A 18 -9.62 -16.62 -0.74
CA LEU A 18 -9.92 -17.65 -1.74
C LEU A 18 -9.84 -19.05 -1.16
N ALA A 19 -8.85 -19.34 -0.31
CA ALA A 19 -8.70 -20.62 0.36
C ALA A 19 -9.87 -20.89 1.32
N ASN A 20 -10.33 -19.87 2.06
CA ASN A 20 -11.52 -19.97 2.92
C ASN A 20 -12.76 -20.39 2.13
N ASN A 21 -12.96 -19.85 0.92
CA ASN A 21 -14.11 -20.18 0.07
C ASN A 21 -14.09 -21.63 -0.41
N THR A 22 -12.96 -22.34 -0.31
CA THR A 22 -12.87 -23.78 -0.64
C THR A 22 -13.32 -24.69 0.51
N GLY A 23 -13.64 -24.13 1.68
CA GLY A 23 -13.99 -24.87 2.89
C GLY A 23 -12.81 -25.50 3.64
N ASN A 24 -11.55 -25.32 3.16
CA ASN A 24 -10.34 -25.80 3.83
C ASN A 24 -9.17 -24.84 3.62
N ALA A 25 -9.20 -23.71 4.36
CA ALA A 25 -8.17 -22.67 4.25
C ALA A 25 -6.77 -23.21 4.59
N GLU A 26 -6.63 -23.97 5.67
CA GLU A 26 -5.35 -24.46 6.15
C GLU A 26 -4.62 -25.28 5.07
N LYS A 27 -5.34 -26.18 4.38
CA LYS A 27 -4.77 -27.02 3.32
C LYS A 27 -4.51 -26.27 2.02
N ASN A 28 -5.41 -25.34 1.64
CA ASN A 28 -5.44 -24.79 0.29
C ASN A 28 -4.74 -23.43 0.17
N PHE A 29 -4.46 -22.74 1.28
CA PHE A 29 -3.88 -21.40 1.28
C PHE A 29 -2.52 -21.31 0.58
N LEU A 30 -1.53 -22.07 1.03
CA LEU A 30 -0.19 -22.02 0.45
C LEU A 30 -0.14 -22.47 -1.02
N PRO A 31 -0.84 -23.55 -1.45
CA PRO A 31 -0.96 -23.89 -2.87
C PRO A 31 -1.57 -22.79 -3.72
N ILE A 32 -2.63 -22.12 -3.26
CA ILE A 32 -3.26 -21.01 -3.97
C ILE A 32 -2.30 -19.82 -4.06
N LEU A 33 -1.67 -19.45 -2.94
CA LEU A 33 -0.70 -18.36 -2.90
C LEU A 33 0.47 -18.63 -3.85
N ARG A 34 1.04 -19.83 -3.82
CA ARG A 34 2.12 -20.25 -4.73
C ARG A 34 1.71 -20.10 -6.19
N THR A 35 0.53 -20.59 -6.54
CA THR A 35 0.01 -20.49 -7.92
C THR A 35 -0.10 -19.05 -8.38
N GLN A 36 -0.61 -18.16 -7.52
CA GLN A 36 -0.72 -16.73 -7.83
C GLN A 36 0.64 -16.05 -7.99
N LEU A 37 1.59 -16.35 -7.10
CA LEU A 37 2.95 -15.80 -7.17
C LEU A 37 3.69 -16.27 -8.43
N VAL A 38 3.61 -17.56 -8.76
CA VAL A 38 4.20 -18.12 -10.00
C VAL A 38 3.58 -17.47 -11.24
N SER A 39 2.27 -17.25 -11.25
CA SER A 39 1.59 -16.53 -12.34
C SER A 39 2.13 -15.11 -12.52
N LEU A 40 2.33 -14.37 -11.41
CA LEU A 40 2.93 -13.04 -11.45
C LEU A 40 4.38 -13.07 -11.93
N MET A 41 5.17 -14.03 -11.48
CA MET A 41 6.57 -14.19 -11.91
C MET A 41 6.67 -14.45 -13.41
N ASN A 42 5.74 -15.22 -13.98
CA ASN A 42 5.69 -15.45 -15.43
C ASN A 42 5.30 -14.19 -16.19
N GLN A 43 4.33 -13.41 -15.68
CA GLN A 43 3.89 -12.16 -16.27
C GLN A 43 4.98 -11.08 -16.22
N TYR A 44 5.76 -11.03 -15.13
CA TYR A 44 6.83 -10.06 -14.91
C TYR A 44 8.21 -10.73 -14.93
N LYS A 45 8.44 -11.59 -15.94
CA LYS A 45 9.72 -12.27 -16.10
C LYS A 45 10.87 -11.28 -16.24
N GLY A 46 11.94 -11.50 -15.49
CA GLY A 46 13.12 -10.63 -15.51
C GLY A 46 13.05 -9.38 -14.61
N TYR A 47 11.95 -9.22 -13.86
CA TYR A 47 11.86 -8.18 -12.85
C TYR A 47 12.52 -8.64 -11.53
N ASP A 48 13.24 -7.75 -10.87
CA ASP A 48 13.59 -7.93 -9.46
C ASP A 48 12.32 -7.92 -8.61
N LYS A 49 12.25 -8.81 -7.64
CA LYS A 49 11.04 -9.07 -6.87
C LYS A 49 11.22 -8.68 -5.41
N TYR A 50 10.35 -7.79 -4.93
CA TYR A 50 10.34 -7.28 -3.57
C TYR A 50 9.01 -7.60 -2.91
N ALA A 51 9.06 -8.17 -1.71
CA ALA A 51 7.90 -8.51 -0.89
C ALA A 51 7.92 -7.65 0.37
N VAL A 52 6.97 -6.70 0.48
CA VAL A 52 6.93 -5.71 1.56
C VAL A 52 5.83 -6.08 2.55
N TRP A 53 6.20 -6.12 3.84
CA TRP A 53 5.34 -6.57 4.93
C TRP A 53 5.09 -5.48 5.96
N ASP A 54 3.83 -5.37 6.41
CA ASP A 54 3.51 -4.57 7.59
C ASP A 54 4.19 -5.14 8.84
N THR A 55 4.58 -4.26 9.73
CA THR A 55 5.13 -4.65 11.03
C THR A 55 4.29 -4.11 12.19
N ALA A 56 4.41 -4.73 13.35
CA ALA A 56 3.73 -4.27 14.55
C ALA A 56 4.13 -2.82 14.87
N GLY A 57 3.17 -2.01 15.28
CA GLY A 57 3.40 -0.60 15.63
C GLY A 57 3.41 0.38 14.46
N GLY A 58 3.28 -0.08 13.20
CA GLY A 58 3.30 0.79 12.01
C GLY A 58 2.23 1.89 12.02
N THR A 59 1.06 1.60 12.60
CA THR A 59 -0.06 2.54 12.68
C THR A 59 0.07 3.60 13.78
N THR A 60 1.13 3.56 14.60
CA THR A 60 1.21 4.33 15.86
C THR A 60 1.03 5.83 15.64
N PHE A 61 1.81 6.43 14.75
CA PHE A 61 1.73 7.87 14.52
C PHE A 61 0.37 8.33 13.97
N ARG A 62 -0.28 7.51 13.12
CA ARG A 62 -1.61 7.83 12.59
C ARG A 62 -2.68 7.71 13.67
N LYS A 63 -2.56 6.74 14.59
CA LYS A 63 -3.45 6.58 15.74
C LYS A 63 -3.29 7.69 16.78
N GLU A 64 -2.10 8.23 16.95
CA GLU A 64 -1.86 9.42 17.79
C GLU A 64 -2.59 10.65 17.25
N LYS A 65 -2.68 10.79 15.93
CA LYS A 65 -3.44 11.87 15.27
C LYS A 65 -4.95 11.59 15.20
N ASN A 66 -5.34 10.34 15.05
CA ASN A 66 -6.73 9.90 14.96
C ASN A 66 -6.88 8.50 15.59
N SER A 67 -7.41 8.43 16.79
CA SER A 67 -7.60 7.17 17.53
C SER A 67 -8.51 6.18 16.81
N SER A 68 -9.37 6.66 15.89
CA SER A 68 -10.24 5.82 15.04
C SER A 68 -9.52 5.19 13.85
N TYR A 69 -8.25 5.54 13.59
CA TYR A 69 -7.51 5.03 12.44
C TYR A 69 -7.43 3.50 12.47
N LYS A 70 -8.00 2.87 11.43
CA LYS A 70 -8.10 1.40 11.27
C LYS A 70 -8.74 0.65 12.45
N ALA A 71 -9.50 1.35 13.34
CA ALA A 71 -10.15 0.74 14.50
C ALA A 71 -11.29 -0.19 14.13
N ASN A 72 -11.95 0.03 12.98
CA ASN A 72 -13.12 -0.71 12.53
C ASN A 72 -12.78 -1.95 11.67
N ARG A 73 -11.49 -2.27 11.49
CA ARG A 73 -11.08 -3.41 10.67
C ARG A 73 -11.37 -4.71 11.43
N ASP A 74 -12.31 -5.51 10.92
CA ASP A 74 -12.54 -6.88 11.41
C ASP A 74 -11.53 -7.84 10.77
N HIS A 75 -10.73 -8.44 11.60
CA HIS A 75 -9.67 -9.37 11.20
C HIS A 75 -9.99 -10.82 11.62
N SER A 76 -11.16 -11.08 12.16
CA SER A 76 -11.55 -12.41 12.73
C SER A 76 -11.54 -13.53 11.68
N ALA A 77 -11.74 -13.19 10.40
CA ALA A 77 -11.74 -14.15 9.30
C ALA A 77 -10.35 -14.60 8.83
N PHE A 78 -9.26 -14.02 9.39
CA PHE A 78 -7.90 -14.25 8.89
C PHE A 78 -6.98 -14.83 9.95
N ASP A 79 -6.25 -15.89 9.60
CA ASP A 79 -5.13 -16.39 10.41
C ASP A 79 -3.85 -15.61 10.07
N PHE A 80 -3.59 -14.58 10.87
CA PHE A 80 -2.39 -13.74 10.71
C PHE A 80 -1.08 -14.49 10.93
N LYS A 81 -1.09 -15.59 11.72
CA LYS A 81 0.11 -16.41 11.91
C LYS A 81 0.43 -17.16 10.61
N ALA A 82 -0.58 -17.75 9.97
CA ALA A 82 -0.42 -18.41 8.68
C ALA A 82 0.00 -17.41 7.59
N ILE A 83 -0.64 -16.23 7.55
CA ILE A 83 -0.31 -15.15 6.59
C ILE A 83 1.15 -14.71 6.76
N ARG A 84 1.60 -14.40 7.96
CA ARG A 84 3.01 -14.01 8.23
C ARG A 84 3.98 -15.15 7.96
N GLY A 85 3.63 -16.37 8.33
CA GLY A 85 4.43 -17.56 8.08
C GLY A 85 4.66 -17.85 6.60
N SER A 86 3.81 -17.32 5.70
CA SER A 86 3.98 -17.48 4.26
C SER A 86 5.16 -16.69 3.67
N SER A 87 5.82 -15.83 4.44
CA SER A 87 7.00 -15.06 4.00
C SER A 87 8.12 -15.95 3.48
N SER A 88 8.28 -17.17 4.04
CA SER A 88 9.24 -18.16 3.56
C SER A 88 8.96 -18.64 2.12
N LEU A 89 7.68 -18.70 1.72
CA LEU A 89 7.31 -19.03 0.34
C LEU A 89 7.74 -17.93 -0.65
N TYR A 90 7.67 -16.66 -0.25
CA TYR A 90 8.17 -15.56 -1.08
C TYR A 90 9.69 -15.68 -1.26
N GLU A 91 10.45 -15.98 -0.20
CA GLU A 91 11.90 -16.20 -0.27
C GLU A 91 12.26 -17.39 -1.17
N GLU A 92 11.56 -18.51 -1.02
CA GLU A 92 11.73 -19.70 -1.87
C GLU A 92 11.54 -19.35 -3.35
N LEU A 93 10.61 -18.47 -3.67
CA LEU A 93 10.33 -18.00 -5.03
C LEU A 93 11.25 -16.85 -5.48
N GLY A 94 12.25 -16.49 -4.68
CA GLY A 94 13.26 -15.50 -5.00
C GLY A 94 12.80 -14.05 -4.84
N PHE A 95 11.80 -13.79 -3.99
CA PHE A 95 11.46 -12.44 -3.57
C PHE A 95 12.40 -11.98 -2.44
N LYS A 96 12.79 -10.72 -2.48
CA LYS A 96 13.52 -10.07 -1.40
C LYS A 96 12.51 -9.54 -0.38
N ASN A 97 12.38 -10.20 0.77
CA ASN A 97 11.49 -9.76 1.84
C ASN A 97 12.01 -8.48 2.51
N LEU A 98 11.13 -7.50 2.67
CA LEU A 98 11.38 -6.25 3.37
C LEU A 98 10.33 -6.07 4.48
N SER A 99 10.79 -5.93 5.71
CA SER A 99 9.98 -5.64 6.89
C SER A 99 10.66 -4.53 7.69
N VAL A 100 10.17 -3.30 7.54
CA VAL A 100 10.73 -2.15 8.27
C VAL A 100 10.09 -2.10 9.67
N PRO A 101 10.86 -2.05 10.77
CA PRO A 101 10.30 -2.02 12.12
C PRO A 101 9.34 -0.85 12.32
N GLN A 102 8.21 -1.10 13.00
CA GLN A 102 7.19 -0.09 13.32
C GLN A 102 6.70 0.71 12.10
N CYS A 103 6.55 0.03 10.95
CA CYS A 103 6.19 0.65 9.69
C CYS A 103 5.01 -0.09 9.04
N GLU A 104 4.08 0.66 8.44
CA GLU A 104 3.09 0.10 7.53
C GLU A 104 3.74 -0.21 6.18
N ALA A 105 3.24 -1.25 5.50
CA ALA A 105 3.75 -1.62 4.18
C ALA A 105 3.67 -0.46 3.18
N ASP A 106 2.63 0.37 3.25
CA ASP A 106 2.41 1.51 2.37
C ASP A 106 3.56 2.52 2.44
N ASP A 107 4.01 2.86 3.66
CA ASP A 107 5.13 3.78 3.89
C ASP A 107 6.45 3.17 3.38
N ALA A 108 6.67 1.87 3.64
CA ALA A 108 7.85 1.16 3.18
C ALA A 108 7.87 1.02 1.64
N ILE A 109 6.73 0.73 1.00
CA ILE A 109 6.58 0.66 -0.46
C ILE A 109 6.89 2.01 -1.10
N PHE A 110 6.37 3.11 -0.52
CA PHE A 110 6.63 4.45 -1.01
C PHE A 110 8.13 4.76 -1.04
N VAL A 111 8.83 4.51 0.07
CA VAL A 111 10.27 4.74 0.18
C VAL A 111 11.06 3.79 -0.72
N LEU A 112 10.73 2.50 -0.74
CA LEU A 112 11.38 1.51 -1.59
C LEU A 112 11.29 1.90 -3.07
N CYS A 113 10.10 2.26 -3.55
CA CYS A 113 9.89 2.66 -4.94
C CYS A 113 10.67 3.94 -5.28
N LYS A 114 10.70 4.93 -4.38
CA LYS A 114 11.53 6.13 -4.50
C LYS A 114 13.01 5.75 -4.67
N LYS A 115 13.56 4.91 -3.79
CA LYS A 115 14.95 4.45 -3.83
C LYS A 115 15.28 3.65 -5.10
N LEU A 116 14.36 2.81 -5.56
CA LEU A 116 14.52 2.07 -6.82
C LEU A 116 14.61 3.01 -8.03
N LYS A 117 13.84 4.10 -8.06
CA LYS A 117 13.91 5.12 -9.10
C LYS A 117 15.15 6.00 -8.97
N GLU A 118 15.58 6.37 -7.76
CA GLU A 118 16.80 7.14 -7.52
C GLU A 118 18.05 6.37 -7.99
N ARG A 119 18.11 5.07 -7.75
CA ARG A 119 19.21 4.20 -8.19
C ARG A 119 19.26 3.98 -9.70
N ASN A 120 18.11 3.98 -10.36
CA ASN A 120 17.99 3.87 -11.80
C ASN A 120 16.67 4.49 -12.29
N HIS A 121 16.73 5.68 -12.85
CA HIS A 121 15.56 6.41 -13.36
C HIS A 121 14.77 5.63 -14.44
N ASN A 122 15.45 4.77 -15.20
CA ASN A 122 14.82 3.92 -16.21
C ASN A 122 14.23 2.63 -15.65
N ASN A 123 14.30 2.41 -14.34
CA ASN A 123 13.70 1.25 -13.68
C ASN A 123 12.18 1.33 -13.78
N LYS A 124 11.57 0.37 -14.49
CA LYS A 124 10.11 0.22 -14.50
C LYS A 124 9.67 -0.46 -13.22
N VAL A 125 8.96 0.27 -12.35
CA VAL A 125 8.49 -0.20 -11.05
C VAL A 125 6.98 -0.47 -11.12
N ILE A 126 6.56 -1.71 -10.90
CA ILE A 126 5.15 -2.10 -10.83
C ILE A 126 4.82 -2.54 -9.40
N ILE A 127 3.78 -1.95 -8.82
CA ILE A 127 3.25 -2.34 -7.51
C ILE A 127 2.13 -3.35 -7.70
N ILE A 128 2.13 -4.41 -6.92
CA ILE A 128 1.04 -5.38 -6.85
C ILE A 128 0.26 -5.12 -5.57
N SER A 129 -0.89 -4.48 -5.71
CA SER A 129 -1.81 -4.18 -4.61
C SER A 129 -3.20 -3.85 -5.16
N ARG A 130 -4.24 -4.03 -4.35
CA ARG A 130 -5.59 -3.52 -4.59
C ARG A 130 -5.84 -2.21 -3.87
N ASP A 131 -4.89 -1.80 -3.04
CA ASP A 131 -5.01 -0.58 -2.28
C ASP A 131 -4.81 0.64 -3.17
N ARG A 132 -5.81 1.52 -3.16
CA ARG A 132 -5.78 2.76 -3.94
C ARG A 132 -4.86 3.81 -3.33
N ASP A 133 -4.36 3.61 -2.11
CA ASP A 133 -3.37 4.51 -1.52
C ASP A 133 -2.04 4.42 -2.25
N MET A 134 -1.76 3.30 -2.92
CA MET A 134 -0.60 3.16 -3.79
C MET A 134 -0.62 4.11 -5.00
N ILE A 135 -1.78 4.70 -5.34
CA ILE A 135 -1.87 5.76 -6.36
C ILE A 135 -0.94 6.94 -6.02
N GLN A 136 -0.74 7.22 -4.73
CA GLN A 136 0.20 8.26 -4.28
C GLN A 136 1.61 8.02 -4.83
N VAL A 137 2.08 6.76 -4.79
CA VAL A 137 3.42 6.37 -5.26
C VAL A 137 3.57 6.63 -6.76
N VAL A 138 2.53 6.30 -7.54
CA VAL A 138 2.50 6.54 -8.99
C VAL A 138 2.44 8.04 -9.30
N GLN A 139 1.60 8.80 -8.58
CA GLN A 139 1.49 10.25 -8.77
C GLN A 139 2.75 11.02 -8.40
N GLN A 140 3.64 10.46 -7.56
CA GLN A 140 4.96 10.98 -7.27
C GLN A 140 6.03 10.56 -8.30
N GLY A 141 5.68 9.74 -9.29
CA GLY A 141 6.62 9.23 -10.29
C GLY A 141 7.55 8.12 -9.78
N TYR A 142 7.26 7.53 -8.62
CA TYR A 142 8.09 6.47 -8.03
C TYR A 142 7.68 5.07 -8.48
N ALA A 143 6.49 4.92 -9.06
CA ALA A 143 6.05 3.68 -9.71
C ALA A 143 5.38 4.01 -11.05
N ASP A 144 5.42 3.03 -11.98
CA ASP A 144 4.88 3.17 -13.33
C ASP A 144 3.46 2.60 -13.44
N GLY A 145 2.98 1.93 -12.39
CA GLY A 145 1.61 1.43 -12.32
C GLY A 145 1.37 0.51 -11.14
N ILE A 146 0.07 0.26 -10.91
CA ILE A 146 -0.42 -0.64 -9.87
C ILE A 146 -1.23 -1.73 -10.54
N TRP A 147 -0.85 -2.98 -10.33
CA TRP A 147 -1.56 -4.14 -10.85
C TRP A 147 -2.47 -4.75 -9.79
N ASP A 148 -3.77 -4.81 -10.08
CA ASP A 148 -4.75 -5.53 -9.28
C ASP A 148 -4.78 -7.01 -9.71
N ASN A 149 -4.25 -7.88 -8.87
CA ASN A 149 -4.17 -9.31 -9.18
C ASN A 149 -5.54 -10.03 -9.18
N VAL A 150 -6.57 -9.44 -8.59
CA VAL A 150 -7.93 -9.99 -8.59
C VAL A 150 -8.67 -9.60 -9.87
N LYS A 151 -8.63 -8.32 -10.23
CA LYS A 151 -9.24 -7.79 -11.46
C LYS A 151 -8.44 -8.11 -12.72
N LYS A 152 -7.18 -8.57 -12.57
CA LYS A 152 -6.25 -8.84 -13.67
C LYS A 152 -6.05 -7.62 -14.59
N GLY A 153 -5.88 -6.45 -13.99
CA GLY A 153 -5.72 -5.19 -14.71
C GLY A 153 -4.98 -4.14 -13.91
N TYR A 154 -4.51 -3.10 -14.60
CA TYR A 154 -3.94 -1.94 -13.93
C TYR A 154 -5.05 -1.09 -13.31
N ILE A 155 -4.73 -0.50 -12.15
CA ILE A 155 -5.59 0.50 -11.50
C ILE A 155 -5.49 1.81 -12.28
N ASP A 156 -6.63 2.40 -12.62
CA ASP A 156 -6.68 3.71 -13.26
C ASP A 156 -6.18 4.80 -12.31
N ILE A 157 -5.24 5.61 -12.80
CA ILE A 157 -4.69 6.73 -12.05
C ILE A 157 -5.51 7.98 -12.37
N PRO A 158 -6.18 8.58 -11.40
CA PRO A 158 -6.98 9.76 -11.64
C PRO A 158 -6.10 10.97 -11.99
N TYR A 159 -6.68 11.92 -12.75
CA TYR A 159 -6.01 13.17 -13.12
C TYR A 159 -5.87 14.16 -11.96
N TYR A 160 -6.59 13.92 -10.86
CA TYR A 160 -6.53 14.72 -9.63
C TYR A 160 -5.70 14.03 -8.55
N SER A 161 -5.23 14.79 -7.56
CA SER A 161 -4.50 14.26 -6.41
C SER A 161 -5.38 13.30 -5.60
N ILE A 162 -4.97 12.03 -5.51
CA ILE A 162 -5.68 11.04 -4.70
C ILE A 162 -5.66 11.38 -3.20
N VAL A 163 -4.55 11.97 -2.74
CA VAL A 163 -4.40 12.46 -1.36
C VAL A 163 -5.45 13.51 -1.06
N ASP A 164 -5.53 14.56 -1.89
CA ASP A 164 -6.45 15.67 -1.67
C ASP A 164 -7.91 15.20 -1.81
N PHE A 165 -8.19 14.32 -2.78
CA PHE A 165 -9.52 13.74 -2.94
C PHE A 165 -9.95 12.95 -1.69
N LYS A 166 -9.13 12.01 -1.22
CA LYS A 166 -9.42 11.24 0.00
C LYS A 166 -9.48 12.13 1.24
N SER A 167 -8.66 13.17 1.34
CA SER A 167 -8.69 14.10 2.47
C SER A 167 -10.00 14.90 2.53
N ILE A 168 -10.65 15.13 1.38
CA ILE A 168 -11.95 15.78 1.32
C ILE A 168 -13.10 14.79 1.56
N VAL A 169 -13.10 13.66 0.84
CA VAL A 169 -14.19 12.68 0.89
C VAL A 169 -14.15 11.85 2.16
N GLY A 170 -12.96 11.64 2.71
CA GLY A 170 -12.66 10.69 3.78
C GLY A 170 -12.28 9.32 3.24
N ASP A 171 -11.84 8.46 4.17
CA ASP A 171 -11.62 7.04 3.94
C ASP A 171 -12.25 6.24 5.08
N ARG A 172 -13.38 5.60 4.78
CA ARG A 172 -14.12 4.81 5.79
C ARG A 172 -13.36 3.58 6.23
N SER A 173 -12.55 2.98 5.34
CA SER A 173 -11.76 1.79 5.66
C SER A 173 -10.68 2.09 6.69
N ASP A 174 -10.18 3.33 6.68
CA ASP A 174 -9.15 3.81 7.57
C ASP A 174 -9.66 4.68 8.72
N GLY A 175 -11.00 4.86 8.82
CA GLY A 175 -11.60 5.66 9.88
C GLY A 175 -11.35 7.17 9.74
N VAL A 176 -11.13 7.65 8.52
CA VAL A 176 -10.96 9.07 8.21
C VAL A 176 -12.27 9.64 7.69
N SER A 177 -12.84 10.63 8.39
CA SER A 177 -14.20 11.14 8.10
C SER A 177 -14.30 12.05 6.90
N GLY A 178 -13.20 12.73 6.52
CA GLY A 178 -13.21 13.77 5.48
C GLY A 178 -13.89 15.07 5.89
N VAL A 179 -14.04 15.97 4.92
CA VAL A 179 -14.67 17.28 5.11
C VAL A 179 -16.20 17.13 5.13
N PRO A 180 -16.89 17.60 6.20
CA PRO A 180 -18.33 17.44 6.31
C PRO A 180 -19.10 18.03 5.13
N ARG A 181 -20.14 17.30 4.70
CA ARG A 181 -21.08 17.70 3.62
C ARG A 181 -20.45 17.80 2.23
N ILE A 182 -19.22 17.30 2.04
CA ILE A 182 -18.58 17.25 0.72
C ILE A 182 -18.36 15.78 0.34
N GLY A 183 -19.19 15.27 -0.57
CA GLY A 183 -19.00 13.95 -1.18
C GLY A 183 -18.13 14.04 -2.45
N GLU A 184 -17.99 12.93 -3.16
CA GLU A 184 -17.08 12.78 -4.31
C GLU A 184 -17.27 13.89 -5.37
N LYS A 185 -18.51 14.17 -5.77
CA LYS A 185 -18.79 15.22 -6.76
C LYS A 185 -18.37 16.62 -6.26
N GLY A 186 -18.54 16.87 -4.97
CA GLY A 186 -18.11 18.12 -4.33
C GLY A 186 -16.58 18.21 -4.26
N ALA A 187 -15.92 17.11 -3.92
CA ALA A 187 -14.47 17.03 -3.88
C ALA A 187 -13.85 17.36 -5.25
N ILE A 188 -14.39 16.81 -6.34
CA ILE A 188 -13.92 17.16 -7.70
C ILE A 188 -14.06 18.66 -7.97
N LYS A 189 -15.18 19.29 -7.56
CA LYS A 189 -15.37 20.74 -7.73
C LYS A 189 -14.37 21.55 -6.91
N VAL A 190 -14.01 21.10 -5.71
CA VAL A 190 -12.95 21.73 -4.89
C VAL A 190 -11.60 21.61 -5.59
N LEU A 191 -11.24 20.41 -6.04
CA LEU A 191 -9.96 20.13 -6.69
C LEU A 191 -9.79 20.85 -8.04
N THR A 192 -10.89 21.16 -8.71
CA THR A 192 -10.90 21.95 -9.97
C THR A 192 -11.07 23.45 -9.74
N GLY A 193 -11.12 23.91 -8.48
CA GLY A 193 -11.24 25.33 -8.14
C GLY A 193 -12.63 25.93 -8.32
N LEU A 194 -13.66 25.12 -8.61
CA LEU A 194 -15.05 25.57 -8.75
C LEU A 194 -15.73 25.87 -7.41
N ILE A 195 -15.24 25.29 -6.33
CA ILE A 195 -15.69 25.53 -4.96
C ILE A 195 -14.47 25.74 -4.08
N THR A 196 -14.55 26.70 -3.16
CA THR A 196 -13.51 26.96 -2.17
C THR A 196 -13.97 26.47 -0.80
N LEU A 197 -13.09 25.77 -0.08
CA LEU A 197 -13.34 25.39 1.31
C LEU A 197 -13.30 26.63 2.22
N ASN A 198 -14.21 26.72 3.18
CA ASN A 198 -14.11 27.71 4.23
C ASN A 198 -12.99 27.36 5.23
N GLU A 199 -12.67 28.27 6.17
CA GLU A 199 -11.54 28.09 7.09
C GLU A 199 -11.66 26.85 8.01
N GLU A 200 -12.86 26.52 8.46
CA GLU A 200 -13.12 25.31 9.25
C GLU A 200 -12.91 24.05 8.41
N GLN A 201 -13.46 24.03 7.21
CA GLN A 201 -13.28 22.93 6.26
C GLN A 201 -11.81 22.72 5.86
N LYS A 202 -11.05 23.79 5.67
CA LYS A 202 -9.59 23.73 5.41
C LYS A 202 -8.83 23.06 6.58
N LYS A 203 -9.16 23.40 7.83
CA LYS A 203 -8.55 22.77 9.00
C LYS A 203 -8.83 21.26 9.03
N ILE A 204 -10.07 20.86 8.75
CA ILE A 204 -10.43 19.43 8.71
C ILE A 204 -9.69 18.73 7.56
N PHE A 205 -9.66 19.35 6.38
CA PHE A 205 -8.91 18.85 5.22
C PHE A 205 -7.44 18.61 5.55
N GLU A 206 -6.75 19.57 6.18
CA GLU A 206 -5.33 19.42 6.56
C GLU A 206 -5.13 18.32 7.60
N SER A 207 -6.04 18.22 8.58
CA SER A 207 -6.00 17.13 9.57
C SER A 207 -6.18 15.75 8.93
N CYS A 208 -7.09 15.59 7.98
CA CYS A 208 -7.25 14.35 7.22
C CYS A 208 -6.02 14.04 6.36
N LYS A 209 -5.45 15.07 5.75
CA LYS A 209 -4.24 14.96 4.94
C LYS A 209 -3.02 14.51 5.73
N ASP A 210 -2.92 14.91 7.00
CA ASP A 210 -1.86 14.46 7.91
C ASP A 210 -1.86 12.94 8.15
N ILE A 211 -2.99 12.28 7.91
CA ILE A 211 -3.15 10.83 8.07
C ILE A 211 -2.97 10.11 6.74
N ILE A 212 -3.54 10.67 5.67
CA ILE A 212 -3.64 10.05 4.34
C ILE A 212 -2.35 10.20 3.53
N ASP A 213 -1.70 11.37 3.60
CA ASP A 213 -0.50 11.66 2.81
C ASP A 213 0.73 10.94 3.41
N ILE A 214 1.19 9.92 2.72
CA ILE A 214 2.38 9.15 3.13
C ILE A 214 3.59 10.06 3.34
N ARG A 215 3.74 11.13 2.56
CA ARG A 215 4.86 12.09 2.68
C ARG A 215 4.89 12.85 3.99
N ARG A 216 3.77 12.88 4.72
CA ARG A 216 3.65 13.52 6.04
C ARG A 216 3.98 12.57 7.20
N ASN A 217 4.37 11.33 6.91
CA ASN A 217 4.84 10.42 7.94
C ASN A 217 6.18 10.90 8.50
N PRO A 218 6.28 11.25 9.79
CA PRO A 218 7.50 11.77 10.40
C PRO A 218 8.63 10.73 10.48
N ASN A 219 8.31 9.45 10.28
CA ASN A 219 9.27 8.36 10.33
C ASN A 219 9.94 8.07 8.97
N LEU A 220 9.55 8.76 7.88
CA LEU A 220 10.15 8.51 6.54
C LEU A 220 11.69 8.54 6.54
N PRO A 221 12.38 9.47 7.23
CA PRO A 221 13.86 9.45 7.25
C PRO A 221 14.43 8.16 7.83
N LYS A 222 13.82 7.62 8.90
CA LYS A 222 14.26 6.34 9.51
C LYS A 222 13.97 5.15 8.59
N ILE A 223 12.85 5.19 7.87
CA ILE A 223 12.49 4.18 6.88
C ILE A 223 13.49 4.20 5.72
N GLU A 224 13.87 5.39 5.26
CA GLU A 224 14.89 5.56 4.21
C GLU A 224 16.24 4.99 4.63
N GLU A 225 16.72 5.31 5.84
CA GLU A 225 17.97 4.80 6.39
C GLU A 225 17.95 3.26 6.45
N PHE A 226 16.88 2.68 7.03
CA PHE A 226 16.71 1.24 7.12
C PHE A 226 16.76 0.55 5.75
N ILE A 227 16.07 1.12 4.74
CA ILE A 227 16.02 0.56 3.39
C ILE A 227 17.40 0.65 2.70
N GLU A 228 18.17 1.71 2.92
CA GLU A 228 19.54 1.80 2.39
C GLU A 228 20.47 0.75 3.01
N GLU A 229 20.40 0.54 4.32
CA GLU A 229 21.15 -0.53 5.00
C GLU A 229 20.72 -1.92 4.50
N TRP A 230 19.41 -2.12 4.35
CA TRP A 230 18.87 -3.37 3.83
C TRP A 230 19.35 -3.68 2.40
N PHE A 231 19.41 -2.68 1.51
CA PHE A 231 19.98 -2.87 0.19
C PHE A 231 21.48 -3.25 0.27
N SER A 232 22.22 -2.64 1.17
CA SER A 232 23.66 -2.91 1.34
C SER A 232 23.91 -4.33 1.84
N SER A 233 23.00 -4.89 2.63
CA SER A 233 23.08 -6.26 3.15
C SER A 233 22.68 -7.35 2.13
N LYS A 234 22.05 -6.99 1.02
CA LYS A 234 21.55 -7.91 -0.02
C LYS A 234 22.41 -7.94 -1.29
N ASN A 235 23.44 -7.09 -1.36
CA ASN A 235 24.47 -7.10 -2.39
C ASN A 235 25.65 -7.95 -1.94
#